data_e1d52fdf64b770f186783b65a5cdf6fa
#
_entry.id   e1d52fdf64b770f186783b65a5cdf6fa
#
_cell.length_a   1.000
_cell.length_b   1.000
_cell.length_c   1.000
_cell.angle_alpha   90.00
_cell.angle_beta   90.00
_cell.angle_gamma   90.00
#
_symmetry.space_group_name_H-M   'P 1'
#
loop_
_entity.id
_entity.type
_entity.pdbx_description
1 polymer ?
#
loop_
_entity_poly.entity_id
_entity_poly.type
_entity_poly.pdbx_seq_one_letter_code
_entity_poly.pdbx_strand_id
1 'polypeptide(L)'
;SIIEDADKAKSFKQARGRGGFVRSSWKEVNELIAASNVYTVKTYGLDRVAGFSPIPAMSMVSYASGARYLSLIGGTCLSFYDWYCDLPPASPMTWGEQTDVPESADWYNSSYIIAWGSNVPQTRTPDAHFFTEVRYKGTKTVAITPDYAEIAKLCDLWLAPKQGTDAAMALAMGH
;
A
#
# COMPACT_ATOMS: atom_id res chain seq x y z
N SER A 1 -30.30 -22.46 2.24
CA SER A 1 -29.01 -21.76 2.05
C SER A 1 -29.00 -20.44 2.80
N ILE A 2 -27.84 -19.79 2.92
CA ILE A 2 -27.72 -18.45 3.54
C ILE A 2 -28.51 -17.41 2.71
N ILE A 3 -28.66 -17.63 1.42
CA ILE A 3 -29.36 -16.72 0.50
C ILE A 3 -30.87 -16.79 0.69
N GLU A 4 -31.40 -17.93 1.06
CA GLU A 4 -32.83 -18.19 1.18
C GLU A 4 -33.38 -17.93 2.59
N ASP A 5 -32.50 -17.81 3.58
CA ASP A 5 -32.86 -17.67 4.99
C ASP A 5 -32.29 -16.34 5.52
N ALA A 6 -33.19 -15.41 5.77
CA ALA A 6 -32.85 -14.05 6.21
C ALA A 6 -32.09 -14.03 7.56
N ASP A 7 -32.43 -14.92 8.47
CA ASP A 7 -31.78 -14.97 9.80
C ASP A 7 -30.38 -15.56 9.71
N LYS A 8 -30.16 -16.55 8.86
CA LYS A 8 -28.81 -17.06 8.56
C LYS A 8 -27.99 -16.03 7.82
N ALA A 9 -28.55 -15.30 6.89
CA ALA A 9 -27.86 -14.21 6.20
C ALA A 9 -27.43 -13.09 7.17
N LYS A 10 -28.28 -12.73 8.11
CA LYS A 10 -28.00 -11.74 9.14
C LYS A 10 -26.90 -12.23 10.09
N SER A 11 -26.99 -13.47 10.56
CA SER A 11 -25.98 -14.11 11.42
C SER A 11 -24.62 -14.17 10.72
N PHE A 12 -24.59 -14.55 9.45
CA PHE A 12 -23.37 -14.56 8.64
C PHE A 12 -22.72 -13.17 8.52
N LYS A 13 -23.52 -12.16 8.24
CA LYS A 13 -23.01 -10.77 8.17
C LYS A 13 -22.46 -10.28 9.50
N GLN A 14 -23.06 -10.66 10.61
CA GLN A 14 -22.59 -10.30 11.97
C GLN A 14 -21.30 -11.03 12.37
N ALA A 15 -21.02 -12.19 11.80
CA ALA A 15 -19.80 -12.96 12.02
C ALA A 15 -18.57 -12.39 11.27
N ARG A 16 -18.78 -11.45 10.35
CA ARG A 16 -17.70 -10.84 9.56
C ARG A 16 -16.65 -10.20 10.45
N GLY A 17 -15.38 -10.56 10.21
CA GLY A 17 -14.26 -10.07 11.01
C GLY A 17 -14.03 -10.82 12.33
N ARG A 18 -14.86 -11.79 12.67
CA ARG A 18 -14.77 -12.58 13.92
C ARG A 18 -14.28 -14.03 13.69
N GLY A 19 -13.79 -14.33 12.50
CA GLY A 19 -13.45 -15.69 12.09
C GLY A 19 -14.60 -16.39 11.37
N GLY A 20 -14.76 -17.69 11.54
CA GLY A 20 -15.82 -18.46 10.89
C GLY A 20 -15.48 -18.91 9.47
N PHE A 21 -14.20 -18.95 9.11
CA PHE A 21 -13.75 -19.48 7.83
C PHE A 21 -13.96 -20.98 7.76
N VAL A 22 -14.45 -21.44 6.62
CA VAL A 22 -14.64 -22.85 6.31
C VAL A 22 -13.73 -23.22 5.15
N ARG A 23 -13.10 -24.37 5.25
CA ARG A 23 -12.30 -24.91 4.14
C ARG A 23 -13.24 -25.29 3.00
N SER A 24 -12.96 -24.79 1.80
CA SER A 24 -13.73 -25.05 0.60
C SER A 24 -12.84 -25.50 -0.54
N SER A 25 -13.42 -26.12 -1.57
CA SER A 25 -12.70 -26.45 -2.80
C SER A 25 -12.63 -25.24 -3.74
N TRP A 26 -11.63 -25.21 -4.60
CA TRP A 26 -11.53 -24.18 -5.65
C TRP A 26 -12.75 -24.14 -6.56
N LYS A 27 -13.36 -25.31 -6.81
CA LYS A 27 -14.58 -25.38 -7.62
C LYS A 27 -15.73 -24.60 -6.97
N GLU A 28 -15.99 -24.85 -5.71
CA GLU A 28 -17.05 -24.15 -4.94
C GLU A 28 -16.79 -22.65 -4.86
N VAL A 29 -15.54 -22.26 -4.56
CA VAL A 29 -15.17 -20.84 -4.46
C VAL A 29 -15.36 -20.13 -5.81
N ASN A 30 -14.92 -20.74 -6.91
CA ASN A 30 -15.08 -20.16 -8.25
C ASN A 30 -16.56 -20.03 -8.66
N GLU A 31 -17.39 -21.03 -8.33
CA GLU A 31 -18.83 -20.98 -8.58
C GLU A 31 -19.50 -19.86 -7.78
N LEU A 32 -19.14 -19.68 -6.51
CA LEU A 32 -19.67 -18.60 -5.67
C LEU A 32 -19.25 -17.21 -6.18
N ILE A 33 -17.99 -17.04 -6.55
CA ILE A 33 -17.49 -15.79 -7.11
C ILE A 33 -18.20 -15.47 -8.44
N ALA A 34 -18.29 -16.45 -9.33
CA ALA A 34 -18.96 -16.28 -10.62
C ALA A 34 -20.42 -15.92 -10.44
N ALA A 35 -21.15 -16.62 -9.56
CA ALA A 35 -22.56 -16.33 -9.27
C ALA A 35 -22.74 -14.92 -8.70
N SER A 36 -21.88 -14.50 -7.78
CA SER A 36 -21.90 -13.15 -7.20
C SER A 36 -21.65 -12.08 -8.25
N ASN A 37 -20.66 -12.27 -9.11
CA ASN A 37 -20.35 -11.32 -10.17
C ASN A 37 -21.45 -11.23 -11.20
N VAL A 38 -22.00 -12.37 -11.65
CA VAL A 38 -23.15 -12.40 -12.59
C VAL A 38 -24.37 -11.70 -12.00
N TYR A 39 -24.66 -11.94 -10.73
CA TYR A 39 -25.74 -11.25 -10.04
C TYR A 39 -25.53 -9.75 -9.99
N THR A 40 -24.33 -9.32 -9.59
CA THR A 40 -23.98 -7.90 -9.49
C THR A 40 -24.07 -7.21 -10.85
N VAL A 41 -23.50 -7.82 -11.88
CA VAL A 41 -23.54 -7.29 -13.25
C VAL A 41 -24.95 -7.15 -13.77
N LYS A 42 -25.79 -8.18 -13.58
CA LYS A 42 -27.19 -8.15 -14.04
C LYS A 42 -28.07 -7.17 -13.28
N THR A 43 -27.80 -6.98 -12.01
CA THR A 43 -28.65 -6.16 -11.12
C THR A 43 -28.23 -4.70 -11.11
N TYR A 44 -26.93 -4.43 -11.12
CA TYR A 44 -26.38 -3.09 -10.84
C TYR A 44 -25.51 -2.53 -11.97
N GLY A 45 -25.03 -3.36 -12.88
CA GLY A 45 -24.15 -2.96 -13.97
C GLY A 45 -22.73 -3.51 -13.84
N LEU A 46 -22.00 -3.47 -14.96
CA LEU A 46 -20.66 -4.03 -15.07
C LEU A 46 -19.62 -3.31 -14.19
N ASP A 47 -19.77 -1.99 -14.10
CA ASP A 47 -18.90 -1.09 -13.35
C ASP A 47 -18.95 -1.28 -11.83
N ARG A 48 -19.90 -2.08 -11.35
CA ARG A 48 -20.08 -2.39 -9.93
C ARG A 48 -19.22 -3.55 -9.43
N VAL A 49 -18.52 -4.21 -10.34
CA VAL A 49 -17.47 -5.17 -10.00
C VAL A 49 -16.14 -4.47 -10.19
N ALA A 50 -15.46 -4.18 -9.10
CA ALA A 50 -14.16 -3.50 -9.10
C ALA A 50 -13.09 -4.37 -8.46
N GLY A 51 -11.85 -4.19 -8.88
CA GLY A 51 -10.72 -4.90 -8.29
C GLY A 51 -9.39 -4.25 -8.61
N PHE A 52 -8.38 -4.74 -7.93
CA PHE A 52 -6.99 -4.34 -8.12
C PHE A 52 -6.19 -5.47 -8.73
N SER A 53 -5.22 -5.13 -9.57
CA SER A 53 -4.16 -6.04 -9.95
C SER A 53 -2.95 -5.86 -9.01
N PRO A 54 -2.16 -6.91 -8.74
CA PRO A 54 -0.90 -6.77 -8.02
C PRO A 54 0.08 -5.82 -8.72
N ILE A 55 1.07 -5.34 -7.99
CA ILE A 55 2.12 -4.48 -8.56
C ILE A 55 2.90 -5.20 -9.68
N PRO A 56 3.35 -4.47 -10.72
CA PRO A 56 4.10 -5.05 -11.83
C PRO A 56 5.45 -5.67 -11.44
N ALA A 57 6.00 -5.29 -10.30
CA ALA A 57 7.26 -5.85 -9.78
C ALA A 57 7.15 -7.33 -9.37
N MET A 58 5.93 -7.85 -9.27
CA MET A 58 5.66 -9.26 -9.03
C MET A 58 5.60 -10.05 -10.35
N SER A 59 5.03 -11.24 -10.32
CA SER A 59 4.84 -12.04 -11.54
C SER A 59 3.96 -11.30 -12.56
N MET A 60 4.42 -11.26 -13.82
CA MET A 60 3.61 -10.73 -14.93
C MET A 60 2.26 -11.45 -15.06
N VAL A 61 2.23 -12.76 -14.79
CA VAL A 61 0.99 -13.56 -14.82
C VAL A 61 0.04 -13.10 -13.71
N SER A 62 0.55 -12.86 -12.51
CA SER A 62 -0.25 -12.36 -11.39
C SER A 62 -0.78 -10.95 -11.67
N TYR A 63 0.04 -10.08 -12.24
CA TYR A 63 -0.38 -8.74 -12.65
C TYR A 63 -1.45 -8.78 -13.74
N ALA A 64 -1.18 -9.51 -14.81
CA ALA A 64 -2.06 -9.54 -15.98
C ALA A 64 -3.37 -10.29 -15.74
N SER A 65 -3.40 -11.32 -14.90
CA SER A 65 -4.59 -12.16 -14.70
C SER A 65 -5.77 -11.37 -14.09
N GLY A 66 -5.53 -10.55 -13.09
CA GLY A 66 -6.57 -9.73 -12.46
C GLY A 66 -7.11 -8.66 -13.42
N ALA A 67 -6.22 -7.93 -14.08
CA ALA A 67 -6.61 -6.92 -15.08
C ALA A 67 -7.38 -7.55 -16.24
N ARG A 68 -6.91 -8.71 -16.75
CA ARG A 68 -7.59 -9.47 -17.80
C ARG A 68 -8.99 -9.89 -17.38
N TYR A 69 -9.13 -10.43 -16.16
CA TYR A 69 -10.43 -10.86 -15.65
C TYR A 69 -11.43 -9.70 -15.63
N LEU A 70 -11.04 -8.56 -15.03
CA LEU A 70 -11.90 -7.38 -14.97
C LEU A 70 -12.25 -6.85 -16.35
N SER A 71 -11.28 -6.80 -17.27
CA SER A 71 -11.53 -6.39 -18.66
C SER A 71 -12.51 -7.30 -19.38
N LEU A 72 -12.42 -8.60 -19.17
CA LEU A 72 -13.31 -9.57 -19.82
C LEU A 72 -14.76 -9.49 -19.32
N ILE A 73 -14.96 -9.19 -18.04
CA ILE A 73 -16.32 -9.04 -17.47
C ILE A 73 -16.86 -7.60 -17.58
N GLY A 74 -16.07 -6.65 -18.09
CA GLY A 74 -16.43 -5.25 -18.17
C GLY A 74 -16.40 -4.54 -16.79
N GLY A 75 -15.67 -5.08 -15.83
CA GLY A 75 -15.52 -4.52 -14.49
C GLY A 75 -14.55 -3.34 -14.44
N THR A 76 -14.52 -2.66 -13.31
CA THR A 76 -13.62 -1.53 -13.07
C THR A 76 -12.27 -2.02 -12.55
N CYS A 77 -11.21 -1.77 -13.29
CA CYS A 77 -9.85 -2.03 -12.84
C CYS A 77 -9.29 -0.77 -12.16
N LEU A 78 -9.09 -0.85 -10.85
CA LEU A 78 -8.55 0.24 -10.06
C LEU A 78 -7.02 0.22 -10.13
N SER A 79 -6.42 1.42 -10.10
CA SER A 79 -4.98 1.54 -10.07
C SER A 79 -4.45 1.17 -8.69
N PHE A 80 -3.49 0.25 -8.67
CA PHE A 80 -2.79 -0.13 -7.46
C PHE A 80 -1.98 1.05 -6.89
N TYR A 81 -1.30 1.79 -7.75
CA TYR A 81 -0.45 2.90 -7.35
C TYR A 81 -1.22 4.08 -6.77
N ASP A 82 -2.41 4.37 -7.29
CA ASP A 82 -3.26 5.44 -6.77
C ASP A 82 -3.81 5.13 -5.38
N TRP A 83 -3.85 3.86 -5.02
CA TRP A 83 -4.42 3.44 -3.75
C TRP A 83 -3.36 3.03 -2.72
N TYR A 84 -2.24 2.49 -3.17
CA TYR A 84 -1.28 1.80 -2.29
C TYR A 84 -0.13 2.67 -1.81
N CYS A 85 -0.14 3.94 -2.12
CA CYS A 85 0.68 4.91 -1.43
C CYS A 85 2.19 4.95 -1.74
N ASP A 86 2.61 4.69 -2.93
CA ASP A 86 3.84 5.33 -3.38
C ASP A 86 3.65 6.84 -3.53
N LEU A 87 2.38 7.26 -3.56
CA LEU A 87 1.98 8.65 -3.65
C LEU A 87 1.20 9.01 -2.37
N PRO A 88 1.77 9.84 -1.50
CA PRO A 88 1.17 10.16 -0.22
C PRO A 88 -0.20 10.82 -0.44
N PRO A 89 -1.30 10.23 0.03
CA PRO A 89 -2.61 10.87 -0.09
C PRO A 89 -2.70 12.19 0.69
N ALA A 90 -1.82 12.40 1.65
CA ALA A 90 -1.73 13.64 2.41
C ALA A 90 -1.12 14.79 1.61
N SER A 91 -0.29 14.52 0.59
CA SER A 91 0.38 15.56 -0.20
C SER A 91 -0.59 16.49 -0.91
N PRO A 92 -1.59 15.99 -1.68
CA PRO A 92 -2.59 16.85 -2.29
C PRO A 92 -3.43 17.63 -1.27
N MET A 93 -3.68 17.06 -0.11
CA MET A 93 -4.43 17.72 0.97
C MET A 93 -3.63 18.82 1.64
N THR A 94 -2.31 18.73 1.64
CA THR A 94 -1.42 19.67 2.33
C THR A 94 -0.96 20.80 1.42
N TRP A 95 -0.54 20.50 0.20
CA TRP A 95 0.01 21.49 -0.75
C TRP A 95 -0.56 21.45 -2.16
N GLY A 96 -1.63 20.68 -2.38
CA GLY A 96 -2.39 20.70 -3.64
C GLY A 96 -1.80 19.86 -4.77
N GLU A 97 -0.64 19.25 -4.59
CA GLU A 97 0.03 18.45 -5.60
C GLU A 97 0.31 17.03 -5.09
N GLN A 98 0.28 16.07 -5.98
CA GLN A 98 0.56 14.68 -5.67
C GLN A 98 2.06 14.34 -5.77
N THR A 99 2.86 15.22 -6.33
CA THR A 99 4.31 15.09 -6.33
C THR A 99 4.88 15.54 -5.00
N ASP A 100 5.80 14.78 -4.51
CA ASP A 100 6.36 14.95 -3.18
C ASP A 100 7.89 15.01 -3.19
N VAL A 101 8.51 15.01 -4.36
CA VAL A 101 9.96 14.82 -4.45
C VAL A 101 10.65 15.91 -5.25
N PRO A 102 11.60 16.63 -4.61
CA PRO A 102 12.72 17.18 -5.32
C PRO A 102 13.58 16.06 -5.91
N GLU A 103 14.41 16.36 -6.90
CA GLU A 103 15.42 15.43 -7.37
C GLU A 103 16.35 15.00 -6.23
N SER A 104 16.84 13.76 -6.26
CA SER A 104 17.70 13.23 -5.18
C SER A 104 18.99 14.03 -5.01
N ALA A 105 19.47 14.68 -6.07
CA ALA A 105 20.61 15.61 -6.01
C ALA A 105 20.35 16.82 -5.12
N ASP A 106 19.11 17.23 -4.91
CA ASP A 106 18.76 18.33 -4.03
C ASP A 106 19.04 18.02 -2.55
N TRP A 107 19.18 16.76 -2.19
CA TRP A 107 19.58 16.35 -0.85
C TRP A 107 20.96 16.94 -0.45
N TYR A 108 21.82 17.23 -1.43
CA TYR A 108 23.12 17.90 -1.15
C TYR A 108 22.96 19.30 -0.54
N ASN A 109 21.80 19.91 -0.69
CA ASN A 109 21.48 21.23 -0.11
C ASN A 109 20.90 21.13 1.29
N SER A 110 20.63 19.92 1.77
CA SER A 110 20.05 19.68 3.11
C SER A 110 21.13 19.60 4.18
N SER A 111 20.89 20.21 5.31
CA SER A 111 21.74 20.07 6.51
C SER A 111 21.27 18.94 7.44
N TYR A 112 20.04 18.46 7.25
CA TYR A 112 19.40 17.41 8.04
C TYR A 112 18.45 16.60 7.18
N ILE A 113 18.57 15.28 7.18
CA ILE A 113 17.71 14.37 6.41
C ILE A 113 17.14 13.30 7.33
N ILE A 114 15.83 13.12 7.26
CA ILE A 114 15.11 12.04 7.94
C ILE A 114 14.63 11.03 6.91
N ALA A 115 15.14 9.79 6.99
CA ALA A 115 14.62 8.65 6.26
C ALA A 115 13.53 7.99 7.10
N TRP A 116 12.28 8.32 6.82
CA TRP A 116 11.13 7.84 7.57
C TRP A 116 10.43 6.70 6.85
N GLY A 117 10.55 5.48 7.38
CA GLY A 117 9.99 4.27 6.77
C GLY A 117 10.57 3.95 5.39
N SER A 118 11.74 4.50 5.06
CA SER A 118 12.36 4.35 3.75
C SER A 118 13.72 3.68 3.88
N ASN A 119 13.88 2.53 3.26
CA ASN A 119 15.15 1.81 3.20
C ASN A 119 15.86 2.14 1.87
N VAL A 120 16.35 3.37 1.74
CA VAL A 120 16.93 3.94 0.52
C VAL A 120 17.95 3.00 -0.16
N PRO A 121 18.91 2.36 0.56
CA PRO A 121 19.90 1.50 -0.08
C PRO A 121 19.32 0.29 -0.82
N GLN A 122 18.15 -0.20 -0.40
CA GLN A 122 17.49 -1.35 -1.02
C GLN A 122 16.35 -0.98 -1.95
N THR A 123 15.49 -0.08 -1.51
CA THR A 123 14.24 0.21 -2.22
C THR A 123 14.36 1.37 -3.20
N ARG A 124 15.43 2.17 -3.06
CA ARG A 124 15.79 3.29 -3.95
C ARG A 124 17.28 3.26 -4.27
N THR A 125 17.77 2.13 -4.69
CA THR A 125 19.21 1.88 -4.94
C THR A 125 19.91 2.97 -5.76
N PRO A 126 19.31 3.54 -6.84
CA PRO A 126 19.93 4.64 -7.56
C PRO A 126 20.17 5.90 -6.72
N ASP A 127 19.39 6.11 -5.66
CA ASP A 127 19.50 7.28 -4.78
C ASP A 127 20.46 7.05 -3.60
N ALA A 128 20.91 5.84 -3.40
CA ALA A 128 21.71 5.48 -2.22
C ALA A 128 23.03 6.26 -2.13
N HIS A 129 23.66 6.56 -3.26
CA HIS A 129 24.91 7.32 -3.27
C HIS A 129 24.70 8.76 -2.81
N PHE A 130 23.60 9.43 -3.20
CA PHE A 130 23.26 10.77 -2.70
C PHE A 130 23.10 10.77 -1.18
N PHE A 131 22.42 9.76 -0.64
CA PHE A 131 22.21 9.64 0.79
C PHE A 131 23.52 9.43 1.58
N THR A 132 24.45 8.67 1.02
CA THR A 132 25.76 8.48 1.63
C THR A 132 26.67 9.70 1.50
N GLU A 133 26.66 10.34 0.35
CA GLU A 133 27.54 11.47 0.03
C GLU A 133 27.20 12.76 0.79
N VAL A 134 25.92 13.00 1.11
CA VAL A 134 25.51 14.16 1.91
C VAL A 134 26.22 14.21 3.27
N ARG A 135 26.56 13.05 3.82
CA ARG A 135 27.26 12.95 5.10
C ARG A 135 28.68 13.50 5.05
N TYR A 136 29.34 13.41 3.91
CA TYR A 136 30.67 14.02 3.70
C TYR A 136 30.62 15.54 3.70
N LYS A 137 29.44 16.11 3.47
CA LYS A 137 29.21 17.55 3.59
C LYS A 137 28.76 17.99 4.99
N GLY A 138 28.68 17.06 5.93
CA GLY A 138 28.28 17.33 7.31
C GLY A 138 26.78 17.26 7.57
N THR A 139 25.98 16.85 6.59
CA THR A 139 24.53 16.62 6.76
C THR A 139 24.29 15.56 7.82
N LYS A 140 23.41 15.86 8.77
CA LYS A 140 22.97 14.89 9.76
C LYS A 140 21.85 14.04 9.22
N THR A 141 21.92 12.76 9.50
CA THR A 141 20.96 11.77 8.97
C THR A 141 20.32 10.97 10.09
N VAL A 142 18.99 10.80 9.99
CA VAL A 142 18.19 10.04 10.96
C VAL A 142 17.37 8.99 10.21
N ALA A 143 17.37 7.77 10.71
CA ALA A 143 16.44 6.73 10.28
C ALA A 143 15.32 6.57 11.30
N ILE A 144 14.08 6.65 10.84
CA ILE A 144 12.89 6.32 11.63
C ILE A 144 12.29 5.05 11.04
N THR A 145 12.54 3.92 11.68
CA THR A 145 12.07 2.60 11.21
C THR A 145 11.98 1.65 12.40
N PRO A 146 10.96 0.78 12.46
CA PRO A 146 10.78 -0.12 13.59
C PRO A 146 11.86 -1.20 13.71
N ASP A 147 12.54 -1.50 12.62
CA ASP A 147 13.66 -2.47 12.56
C ASP A 147 14.97 -1.78 12.20
N TYR A 148 16.09 -2.42 12.52
CA TYR A 148 17.42 -1.95 12.16
C TYR A 148 17.73 -2.34 10.72
N ALA A 149 17.03 -1.69 9.78
CA ALA A 149 17.24 -1.86 8.35
C ALA A 149 18.58 -1.26 7.88
N GLU A 150 18.93 -1.48 6.62
CA GLU A 150 20.23 -1.02 6.09
C GLU A 150 20.42 0.48 6.10
N ILE A 151 19.33 1.23 5.95
CA ILE A 151 19.37 2.68 6.08
C ILE A 151 19.88 3.12 7.47
N ALA A 152 19.55 2.39 8.52
CA ALA A 152 19.96 2.72 9.88
C ALA A 152 21.48 2.69 10.06
N LYS A 153 22.19 1.83 9.32
CA LYS A 153 23.66 1.76 9.33
C LYS A 153 24.31 3.01 8.74
N LEU A 154 23.59 3.73 7.90
CA LEU A 154 24.06 4.93 7.20
C LEU A 154 23.67 6.22 7.92
N CYS A 155 22.94 6.13 9.02
CA CYS A 155 22.43 7.27 9.77
C CYS A 155 23.22 7.54 11.05
N ASP A 156 23.24 8.82 11.46
CA ASP A 156 23.83 9.23 12.74
C ASP A 156 22.95 8.80 13.92
N LEU A 157 21.64 8.70 13.69
CA LEU A 157 20.66 8.32 14.70
C LEU A 157 19.63 7.38 14.11
N TRP A 158 19.26 6.35 14.86
CA TRP A 158 18.15 5.47 14.57
C TRP A 158 17.10 5.57 15.67
N LEU A 159 15.86 5.82 15.27
CA LEU A 159 14.69 5.84 16.14
C LEU A 159 13.75 4.69 15.73
N ALA A 160 13.43 3.83 16.68
CA ALA A 160 12.57 2.67 16.49
C ALA A 160 11.19 2.90 17.11
N PRO A 161 10.25 3.57 16.43
CA PRO A 161 8.92 3.77 16.97
C PRO A 161 8.14 2.46 17.02
N LYS A 162 7.24 2.35 17.96
CA LYS A 162 6.23 1.31 17.94
C LYS A 162 5.34 1.54 16.71
N GLN A 163 5.05 0.48 15.96
CA GLN A 163 4.18 0.56 14.78
C GLN A 163 2.85 1.24 15.13
N GLY A 164 2.38 2.12 14.24
CA GLY A 164 1.17 2.91 14.44
C GLY A 164 1.32 4.15 15.33
N THR A 165 2.54 4.52 15.74
CA THR A 165 2.80 5.70 16.57
C THR A 165 3.53 6.84 15.85
N ASP A 166 3.63 6.78 14.53
CA ASP A 166 4.33 7.78 13.71
C ASP A 166 3.76 9.19 13.91
N ALA A 167 2.44 9.32 13.92
CA ALA A 167 1.79 10.61 14.14
C ALA A 167 2.14 11.23 15.50
N ALA A 168 2.25 10.41 16.56
CA ALA A 168 2.65 10.90 17.87
C ALA A 168 4.11 11.40 17.86
N MET A 169 4.99 10.70 17.15
CA MET A 169 6.38 11.12 16.97
C MET A 169 6.48 12.43 16.17
N ALA A 170 5.73 12.55 15.08
CA ALA A 170 5.69 13.77 14.27
C ALA A 170 5.20 14.97 15.09
N LEU A 171 4.15 14.79 15.90
CA LEU A 171 3.65 15.84 16.79
C LEU A 171 4.68 16.22 17.86
N ALA A 172 5.42 15.25 18.41
CA ALA A 172 6.50 15.53 19.36
C ALA A 172 7.65 16.33 18.75
N MET A 173 7.94 16.14 17.46
CA MET A 173 8.94 16.95 16.74
C MET A 173 8.48 18.39 16.51
N GLY A 174 7.17 18.61 16.42
CA GLY A 174 6.57 19.94 16.26
C GLY A 174 6.41 20.73 17.55
N HIS A 175 6.57 20.07 18.69
CA HIS A 175 6.43 20.71 20.01
C HIS A 175 7.68 21.51 20.33
#